data_43572752c4be1595ab9151caeb9df2a4
#
_entry.id   43572752c4be1595ab9151caeb9df2a4
#
_cell.length_a   1.000
_cell.length_b   1.000
_cell.length_c   1.000
_cell.angle_alpha   90.00
_cell.angle_beta   90.00
_cell.angle_gamma   90.00
#
_symmetry.space_group_name_H-M   'P 1'
#
loop_
_entity.id
_entity.type
_entity.pdbx_description
1 polymer ?
#
loop_
_entity_poly.entity_id
_entity_poly.type
_entity_poly.pdbx_seq_one_letter_code
_entity_poly.pdbx_strand_id
1 'polypeptide(L)'
;MDTTNSSRELHLTVANEDYLECMVRIESEEGETNGVRSDDIAQRLGVSKASVNKAVSALKASELVEQSHYGKVVLTDRGREVGTAIWYRHRLVRTFLVQELGVEFERADAEDTMSRWLAYLEKQGISVEE
;
A
#
# COMPACT_ATOMS: atom_id res chain seq x y z
N MET A 1 15.75 14.75 16.38
CA MET A 1 15.28 14.80 16.25
C MET A 1 14.37 14.96 15.60
N ASP A 2 14.17 14.61 15.12
CA ASP A 2 13.33 15.20 14.37
C ASP A 2 12.50 14.25 13.63
N THR A 3 11.35 14.03 14.12
CA THR A 3 10.38 13.15 13.50
C THR A 3 9.99 13.63 12.12
N THR A 4 10.15 14.90 11.87
CA THR A 4 9.84 15.47 10.58
C THR A 4 10.75 14.92 9.50
N ASN A 5 12.00 14.72 9.83
CA ASN A 5 12.93 14.14 8.88
C ASN A 5 12.54 12.73 8.50
N SER A 6 12.14 11.96 9.49
CA SER A 6 11.72 10.60 9.27
C SER A 6 10.55 10.56 8.30
N SER A 7 9.59 11.45 8.49
CA SER A 7 8.42 11.51 7.62
C SER A 7 8.80 11.88 6.20
N ARG A 8 9.71 12.83 6.06
CA ARG A 8 10.10 13.28 4.74
C ARG A 8 10.89 12.24 3.97
N GLU A 9 11.58 11.38 4.70
CA GLU A 9 12.37 10.35 4.06
C GLU A 9 11.51 9.20 3.55
N LEU A 10 10.27 9.16 3.98
CA LEU A 10 9.39 8.08 3.61
C LEU A 10 8.53 8.48 2.41
N HIS A 11 9.16 8.54 1.27
CA HIS A 11 8.46 8.85 0.02
C HIS A 11 8.21 7.56 -0.74
N LEU A 12 6.98 7.09 -0.65
CA LEU A 12 6.59 5.88 -1.36
C LEU A 12 5.81 6.25 -2.60
N THR A 13 6.12 5.60 -3.70
CA THR A 13 5.29 5.72 -4.89
C THR A 13 3.99 5.00 -4.63
N VAL A 14 2.97 5.33 -5.42
CA VAL A 14 1.69 4.63 -5.33
C VAL A 14 1.88 3.14 -5.50
N ALA A 15 2.72 2.75 -6.46
CA ALA A 15 2.98 1.34 -6.69
C ALA A 15 3.61 0.68 -5.47
N ASN A 16 4.59 1.33 -4.86
CA ASN A 16 5.25 0.75 -3.69
C ASN A 16 4.31 0.68 -2.48
N GLU A 17 3.39 1.63 -2.37
CA GLU A 17 2.35 1.55 -1.34
C GLU A 17 1.49 0.31 -1.54
N ASP A 18 1.14 0.02 -2.78
CA ASP A 18 0.33 -1.16 -3.09
C ASP A 18 1.07 -2.45 -2.73
N TYR A 19 2.36 -2.50 -2.99
CA TYR A 19 3.15 -3.66 -2.62
C TYR A 19 3.18 -3.85 -1.11
N LEU A 20 3.39 -2.76 -0.39
CA LEU A 20 3.46 -2.83 1.06
C LEU A 20 2.12 -3.24 1.66
N GLU A 21 1.05 -2.67 1.16
CA GLU A 21 -0.29 -3.04 1.60
C GLU A 21 -0.55 -4.51 1.34
N CYS A 22 -0.17 -5.01 0.17
CA CYS A 22 -0.34 -6.41 -0.19
C CYS A 22 0.35 -7.31 0.83
N MET A 23 1.57 -6.97 1.20
CA MET A 23 2.32 -7.76 2.16
C MET A 23 1.64 -7.80 3.53
N VAL A 24 1.15 -6.65 3.98
CA VAL A 24 0.45 -6.60 5.26
C VAL A 24 -0.81 -7.45 5.23
N ARG A 25 -1.52 -7.40 4.10
CA ARG A 25 -2.75 -8.18 3.97
C ARG A 25 -2.47 -9.66 3.98
N ILE A 26 -1.43 -10.08 3.28
CA ILE A 26 -1.05 -11.50 3.27
C ILE A 26 -0.67 -11.93 4.68
N GLU A 27 0.11 -11.12 5.37
CA GLU A 27 0.52 -11.45 6.73
C GLU A 27 -0.69 -11.58 7.64
N SER A 28 -1.65 -10.67 7.48
CA SER A 28 -2.86 -10.69 8.28
C SER A 28 -3.68 -11.95 8.04
N GLU A 29 -3.74 -12.41 6.81
CA GLU A 29 -4.51 -13.61 6.47
C GLU A 29 -3.86 -14.87 6.99
N GLU A 30 -2.55 -14.90 6.98
CA GLU A 30 -1.83 -16.10 7.39
C GLU A 30 -1.62 -16.15 8.90
N GLY A 31 -1.84 -15.03 9.58
CA GLY A 31 -1.67 -14.97 11.01
C GLY A 31 -0.24 -14.78 11.38
N GLU A 32 0.44 -15.89 11.67
CA GLU A 32 1.84 -15.82 12.02
C GLU A 32 2.66 -16.19 10.82
N THR A 33 3.66 -15.41 10.52
CA THR A 33 4.35 -15.63 9.27
C THR A 33 5.86 -15.45 9.43
N ASN A 34 6.58 -16.25 8.69
CA ASN A 34 8.02 -16.14 8.57
C ASN A 34 8.40 -15.34 7.33
N GLY A 35 7.45 -14.64 6.79
CA GLY A 35 7.68 -13.83 5.61
C GLY A 35 6.66 -14.11 4.54
N VAL A 36 6.65 -13.25 3.54
CA VAL A 36 5.71 -13.30 2.43
C VAL A 36 6.48 -13.71 1.18
N ARG A 37 5.89 -14.60 0.40
CA ARG A 37 6.56 -15.08 -0.81
C ARG A 37 6.35 -14.07 -1.93
N SER A 38 7.42 -13.83 -2.67
CA SER A 38 7.34 -12.92 -3.81
C SER A 38 6.32 -13.39 -4.85
N ASP A 39 6.20 -14.70 -5.02
CA ASP A 39 5.23 -15.25 -5.95
C ASP A 39 3.80 -14.89 -5.57
N ASP A 40 3.50 -14.89 -4.29
CA ASP A 40 2.17 -14.53 -3.82
C ASP A 40 1.87 -13.07 -4.11
N ILE A 41 2.86 -12.22 -3.89
CA ILE A 41 2.71 -10.79 -4.16
C ILE A 41 2.46 -10.58 -5.65
N ALA A 42 3.27 -11.23 -6.48
CA ALA A 42 3.13 -11.09 -7.94
C ALA A 42 1.76 -11.52 -8.40
N GLN A 43 1.27 -12.64 -7.88
CA GLN A 43 -0.02 -13.16 -8.27
C GLN A 43 -1.16 -12.25 -7.84
N ARG A 44 -1.12 -11.77 -6.61
CA ARG A 44 -2.20 -10.92 -6.09
C ARG A 44 -2.29 -9.59 -6.82
N LEU A 45 -1.14 -9.03 -7.18
CA LEU A 45 -1.12 -7.74 -7.83
C LEU A 45 -1.12 -7.81 -9.34
N GLY A 46 -1.02 -9.02 -9.90
CA GLY A 46 -1.02 -9.19 -11.33
C GLY A 46 0.19 -8.58 -12.01
N VAL A 47 1.35 -8.67 -11.35
CA VAL A 47 2.59 -8.09 -11.87
C VAL A 47 3.64 -9.18 -12.03
N SER A 48 4.73 -8.82 -12.70
CA SER A 48 5.82 -9.75 -12.91
C SER A 48 6.67 -9.89 -11.65
N LYS A 49 7.38 -10.99 -11.57
CA LYS A 49 8.29 -11.21 -10.46
C LYS A 49 9.39 -10.15 -10.45
N ALA A 50 9.82 -9.70 -11.62
CA ALA A 50 10.81 -8.66 -11.73
C ALA A 50 10.31 -7.35 -11.10
N SER A 51 9.03 -7.04 -11.32
CA SER A 51 8.44 -5.86 -10.71
C SER A 51 8.41 -5.96 -9.19
N VAL A 52 8.08 -7.16 -8.68
CA VAL A 52 8.09 -7.39 -7.24
C VAL A 52 9.50 -7.19 -6.69
N ASN A 53 10.49 -7.75 -7.35
CA ASN A 53 11.88 -7.63 -6.88
C ASN A 53 12.33 -6.18 -6.83
N LYS A 54 11.94 -5.40 -7.83
CA LYS A 54 12.27 -3.99 -7.87
C LYS A 54 11.64 -3.24 -6.71
N ALA A 55 10.38 -3.52 -6.46
CA ALA A 55 9.67 -2.88 -5.36
C ALA A 55 10.26 -3.28 -4.02
N VAL A 56 10.59 -4.57 -3.86
CA VAL A 56 11.18 -5.05 -2.62
C VAL A 56 12.52 -4.37 -2.37
N SER A 57 13.32 -4.16 -3.41
CA SER A 57 14.59 -3.45 -3.25
C SER A 57 14.38 -2.03 -2.75
N ALA A 58 13.38 -1.34 -3.29
CA ALA A 58 13.09 0.02 -2.87
C ALA A 58 12.59 0.05 -1.42
N LEU A 59 11.71 -0.89 -1.07
CA LEU A 59 11.17 -0.95 0.29
C LEU A 59 12.25 -1.34 1.29
N LYS A 60 13.18 -2.18 0.86
CA LYS A 60 14.30 -2.57 1.70
C LYS A 60 15.21 -1.37 1.97
N ALA A 61 15.44 -0.55 0.96
CA ALA A 61 16.25 0.65 1.12
C ALA A 61 15.61 1.62 2.12
N SER A 62 14.28 1.61 2.22
CA SER A 62 13.56 2.45 3.18
C SER A 62 13.37 1.75 4.52
N GLU A 63 13.95 0.58 4.70
CA GLU A 63 13.90 -0.19 5.94
C GLU A 63 12.48 -0.60 6.33
N LEU A 64 11.66 -0.83 5.32
CA LEU A 64 10.29 -1.28 5.57
C LEU A 64 10.15 -2.78 5.44
N VAL A 65 11.09 -3.42 4.74
CA VAL A 65 11.12 -4.87 4.62
C VAL A 65 12.55 -5.37 4.69
N GLU A 66 12.67 -6.66 4.96
CA GLU A 66 13.94 -7.38 4.93
C GLU A 66 13.73 -8.66 4.14
N GLN A 67 14.81 -9.21 3.64
CA GLN A 67 14.73 -10.48 2.95
C GLN A 67 15.31 -11.57 3.82
N SER A 68 14.59 -12.69 3.93
CA SER A 68 15.07 -13.81 4.69
C SER A 68 15.97 -14.68 3.82
N HIS A 69 16.58 -15.68 4.44
CA HIS A 69 17.49 -16.59 3.74
C HIS A 69 16.81 -17.36 2.59
N TYR A 70 15.50 -17.53 2.67
CA TYR A 70 14.78 -18.34 1.69
C TYR A 70 14.05 -17.49 0.67
N GLY A 71 14.44 -16.25 0.54
CA GLY A 71 13.84 -15.37 -0.46
C GLY A 71 12.50 -14.81 -0.08
N LYS A 72 12.02 -15.10 1.11
CA LYS A 72 10.78 -14.51 1.58
C LYS A 72 11.03 -13.07 2.03
N VAL A 73 10.01 -12.25 1.91
CA VAL A 73 10.09 -10.85 2.29
C VAL A 73 9.41 -10.70 3.64
N VAL A 74 10.12 -10.12 4.59
CA VAL A 74 9.63 -9.95 5.95
C VAL A 74 9.43 -8.47 6.22
N LEU A 75 8.25 -8.12 6.73
CA LEU A 75 7.99 -6.74 7.13
C LEU A 75 8.77 -6.40 8.39
N THR A 76 9.39 -5.23 8.39
CA THR A 76 9.92 -4.70 9.64
C THR A 76 8.76 -4.15 10.45
N ASP A 77 9.00 -3.84 11.72
CA ASP A 77 7.95 -3.22 12.53
C ASP A 77 7.47 -1.93 11.89
N ARG A 78 8.40 -1.16 11.34
CA ARG A 78 8.05 0.08 10.65
C ARG A 78 7.23 -0.22 9.40
N GLY A 79 7.62 -1.24 8.65
CA GLY A 79 6.90 -1.62 7.45
C GLY A 79 5.48 -2.06 7.75
N ARG A 80 5.30 -2.80 8.84
CA ARG A 80 3.99 -3.25 9.24
C ARG A 80 3.12 -2.07 9.65
N GLU A 81 3.70 -1.12 10.37
CA GLU A 81 2.98 0.05 10.80
C GLU A 81 2.55 0.90 9.61
N VAL A 82 3.49 1.18 8.71
CA VAL A 82 3.19 2.01 7.54
C VAL A 82 2.20 1.31 6.63
N GLY A 83 2.40 0.02 6.38
CA GLY A 83 1.52 -0.74 5.50
C GLY A 83 0.11 -0.85 6.05
N THR A 84 -0.02 -1.01 7.35
CA THR A 84 -1.33 -1.07 7.98
C THR A 84 -2.06 0.26 7.86
N ALA A 85 -1.33 1.36 8.01
CA ALA A 85 -1.92 2.69 7.85
C ALA A 85 -2.40 2.91 6.41
N ILE A 86 -1.62 2.43 5.44
CA ILE A 86 -2.02 2.54 4.03
C ILE A 86 -3.28 1.72 3.78
N TRP A 87 -3.32 0.50 4.28
CA TRP A 87 -4.47 -0.38 4.12
C TRP A 87 -5.71 0.27 4.71
N TYR A 88 -5.58 0.80 5.91
CA TYR A 88 -6.70 1.45 6.59
C TYR A 88 -7.20 2.65 5.78
N ARG A 89 -6.27 3.48 5.28
CA ARG A 89 -6.62 4.63 4.48
C ARG A 89 -7.37 4.23 3.22
N HIS A 90 -6.91 3.19 2.54
CA HIS A 90 -7.56 2.72 1.32
C HIS A 90 -8.96 2.19 1.63
N ARG A 91 -9.12 1.53 2.74
CA ARG A 91 -10.44 1.02 3.13
C ARG A 91 -11.41 2.16 3.43
N LEU A 92 -10.94 3.19 4.09
CA LEU A 92 -11.78 4.34 4.39
C LEU A 92 -12.25 5.04 3.11
N VAL A 93 -11.32 5.25 2.19
CA VAL A 93 -11.66 5.91 0.93
C VAL A 93 -12.64 5.07 0.14
N ARG A 94 -12.38 3.76 0.06
CA ARG A 94 -13.26 2.86 -0.69
C ARG A 94 -14.66 2.84 -0.09
N THR A 95 -14.74 2.75 1.23
CA THR A 95 -16.03 2.75 1.92
C THR A 95 -16.79 4.04 1.64
N PHE A 96 -16.08 5.17 1.71
CA PHE A 96 -16.69 6.46 1.42
C PHE A 96 -17.25 6.49 -0.01
N LEU A 97 -16.44 6.03 -0.97
CA LEU A 97 -16.88 6.08 -2.37
C LEU A 97 -18.08 5.21 -2.62
N VAL A 98 -18.12 4.04 -2.00
CA VAL A 98 -19.26 3.14 -2.16
C VAL A 98 -20.50 3.71 -1.52
N GLN A 99 -20.37 4.18 -0.28
CA GLN A 99 -21.56 4.61 0.49
C GLN A 99 -22.04 6.00 0.10
N GLU A 100 -21.13 6.91 -0.17
CA GLU A 100 -21.51 8.30 -0.41
C GLU A 100 -21.64 8.65 -1.87
N LEU A 101 -20.85 8.01 -2.72
CA LEU A 101 -20.84 8.34 -4.14
C LEU A 101 -21.48 7.25 -5.01
N GLY A 102 -21.86 6.14 -4.41
CA GLY A 102 -22.52 5.08 -5.14
C GLY A 102 -21.64 4.32 -6.12
N VAL A 103 -20.33 4.34 -5.90
CA VAL A 103 -19.42 3.59 -6.74
C VAL A 103 -19.45 2.13 -6.33
N GLU A 104 -19.65 1.24 -7.29
CA GLU A 104 -19.67 -0.18 -6.99
C GLU A 104 -18.29 -0.65 -6.55
N PHE A 105 -18.27 -1.56 -5.58
CA PHE A 105 -17.02 -2.02 -5.00
C PHE A 105 -16.04 -2.56 -6.05
N GLU A 106 -16.55 -3.35 -6.99
CA GLU A 106 -15.69 -3.94 -8.01
C GLU A 106 -15.12 -2.91 -8.97
N ARG A 107 -15.72 -1.74 -9.01
CA ARG A 107 -15.29 -0.70 -9.93
C ARG A 107 -14.51 0.39 -9.24
N ALA A 108 -14.28 0.24 -7.95
CA ALA A 108 -13.51 1.22 -7.20
C ALA A 108 -12.03 0.90 -7.28
N ASP A 109 -11.52 0.81 -8.51
CA ASP A 109 -10.09 0.59 -8.68
C ASP A 109 -9.33 1.88 -8.45
N ALA A 110 -8.03 1.80 -8.43
CA ALA A 110 -7.20 2.90 -7.99
C ALA A 110 -7.39 4.16 -8.81
N GLU A 111 -7.46 4.00 -10.10
CA GLU A 111 -7.50 5.16 -10.99
C GLU A 111 -8.85 5.86 -10.97
N ASP A 112 -9.91 5.09 -11.16
CA ASP A 112 -11.26 5.62 -11.10
C ASP A 112 -11.57 6.20 -9.73
N THR A 113 -11.14 5.48 -8.71
CA THR A 113 -11.39 5.89 -7.34
C THR A 113 -10.78 7.25 -7.06
N MET A 114 -9.53 7.43 -7.45
CA MET A 114 -8.86 8.68 -7.19
C MET A 114 -9.49 9.83 -7.96
N SER A 115 -9.81 9.61 -9.22
CA SER A 115 -10.43 10.65 -10.05
C SER A 115 -11.76 11.11 -9.48
N ARG A 116 -12.60 10.18 -9.08
CA ARG A 116 -13.91 10.52 -8.53
C ARG A 116 -13.79 11.20 -7.17
N TRP A 117 -12.84 10.74 -6.38
CA TRP A 117 -12.59 11.31 -5.07
C TRP A 117 -12.16 12.77 -5.20
N LEU A 118 -11.21 13.05 -6.09
CA LEU A 118 -10.73 14.40 -6.30
C LEU A 118 -11.84 15.31 -6.84
N ALA A 119 -12.62 14.79 -7.76
CA ALA A 119 -13.73 15.57 -8.31
C ALA A 119 -14.76 15.92 -7.25
N TYR A 120 -15.03 14.98 -6.36
CA TYR A 120 -15.96 15.21 -5.27
C TYR A 120 -15.45 16.28 -4.33
N LEU A 121 -14.18 16.18 -3.95
CA LEU A 121 -13.58 17.14 -3.03
C LEU A 121 -13.58 18.55 -3.66
N GLU A 122 -13.29 18.63 -4.93
CA GLU A 122 -13.31 19.90 -5.62
C GLU A 122 -14.68 20.54 -5.58
N LYS A 123 -15.70 19.72 -5.78
CA LYS A 123 -17.07 20.19 -5.72
C LYS A 123 -17.44 20.74 -4.37
N GLN A 124 -16.85 20.16 -3.31
CA GLN A 124 -17.10 20.59 -1.94
C GLN A 124 -16.23 21.80 -1.57
N GLY A 125 -15.40 22.27 -2.49
CA GLY A 125 -14.54 23.41 -2.21
C GLY A 125 -13.31 23.04 -1.41
N ILE A 126 -12.97 21.75 -1.39
CA ILE A 126 -11.80 21.29 -0.66
C ILE A 126 -10.65 21.12 -1.61
N SER A 127 -9.55 21.75 -1.28
CA SER A 127 -8.34 21.68 -2.08
C SER A 127 -7.48 20.55 -1.58
N VAL A 128 -7.05 19.68 -2.49
CA VAL A 128 -6.19 18.57 -2.12
C VAL A 128 -4.78 18.88 -2.57
N GLU A 129 -3.85 18.86 -1.61
CA GLU A 129 -2.45 19.07 -1.91
C GLU A 129 -1.75 17.74 -1.96
N GLU A 130 -0.86 17.59 -2.91
CA GLU A 130 -0.12 16.35 -3.06
C GLU A 130 1.10 16.29 -2.21
#